data_920ec6899c8d18b16df359f3141cef78
#
_entry.id   920ec6899c8d18b16df359f3141cef78
#
_cell.length_a   1.000
_cell.length_b   1.000
_cell.length_c   1.000
_cell.angle_alpha   90.00
_cell.angle_beta   90.00
_cell.angle_gamma   90.00
#
_symmetry.space_group_name_H-M   'P 1'
#
loop_
_entity.id
_entity.type
_entity.pdbx_description
1 polymer ?
#
loop_
_entity_poly.entity_id
_entity_poly.type
_entity_poly.pdbx_seq_one_letter_code
_entity_poly.pdbx_strand_id
1 'polypeptide(L)'
;MRQESGRSMIEMLGVLAIMGVITVGAIGMISTAMRTQKRSAVNDDVIQIVTGVRQLLGEFDDYSHINNATIFGAIGMNAKNPYGGTYELNVDPANSRQFIVSINGLSECDCKYFVTKAWSDSIGYQRSNGADGGATGSCTDGNGRNTVYITYGE
;
A
#
# COMPACT_ATOMS: atom_id res chain seq x y z
N MET A 1 -44.87 46.12 12.62
CA MET A 1 -44.04 45.53 11.56
C MET A 1 -42.65 45.23 12.07
N ARG A 2 -42.37 44.01 12.52
CA ARG A 2 -41.02 43.41 12.72
C ARG A 2 -41.16 42.05 13.44
N GLN A 3 -41.71 41.07 12.77
CA GLN A 3 -41.71 39.66 13.24
C GLN A 3 -40.98 38.73 12.29
N GLU A 4 -40.18 39.23 11.37
CA GLU A 4 -39.53 38.40 10.37
C GLU A 4 -38.11 37.95 10.75
N SER A 5 -37.44 38.64 11.67
CA SER A 5 -36.06 38.35 12.08
C SER A 5 -35.90 37.07 12.89
N GLY A 6 -36.89 36.69 13.70
CA GLY A 6 -36.80 35.50 14.56
C GLY A 6 -37.03 34.16 13.81
N ARG A 7 -37.88 34.21 12.78
CA ARG A 7 -38.19 33.02 11.95
C ARG A 7 -36.99 32.63 11.05
N SER A 8 -36.33 33.63 10.50
CA SER A 8 -35.11 33.45 9.70
C SER A 8 -33.96 32.86 10.53
N MET A 9 -33.80 33.28 11.80
CA MET A 9 -32.73 32.75 12.67
C MET A 9 -32.93 31.25 13.00
N ILE A 10 -34.14 30.80 13.25
CA ILE A 10 -34.45 29.42 13.55
C ILE A 10 -34.25 28.54 12.29
N GLU A 11 -34.64 29.02 11.12
CA GLU A 11 -34.40 28.33 9.86
C GLU A 11 -32.91 28.20 9.54
N MET A 12 -32.12 29.25 9.77
CA MET A 12 -30.66 29.20 9.62
C MET A 12 -29.98 28.24 10.59
N LEU A 13 -30.42 28.18 11.85
CA LEU A 13 -29.91 27.23 12.85
C LEU A 13 -30.23 25.79 12.46
N GLY A 14 -31.42 25.55 11.92
CA GLY A 14 -31.83 24.23 11.41
C GLY A 14 -30.94 23.76 10.24
N VAL A 15 -30.65 24.63 9.30
CA VAL A 15 -29.79 24.32 8.15
C VAL A 15 -28.37 24.05 8.61
N LEU A 16 -27.81 24.84 9.53
CA LEU A 16 -26.48 24.65 10.09
C LEU A 16 -26.36 23.32 10.85
N ALA A 17 -27.37 22.93 11.59
CA ALA A 17 -27.39 21.65 12.30
C ALA A 17 -27.38 20.47 11.34
N ILE A 18 -28.16 20.50 10.26
CA ILE A 18 -28.20 19.46 9.24
C ILE A 18 -26.86 19.40 8.48
N MET A 19 -26.31 20.55 8.10
CA MET A 19 -25.01 20.61 7.43
C MET A 19 -23.90 20.03 8.30
N GLY A 20 -23.91 20.29 9.61
CA GLY A 20 -22.95 19.74 10.55
C GLY A 20 -22.97 18.21 10.59
N VAL A 21 -24.14 17.60 10.66
CA VAL A 21 -24.29 16.13 10.66
C VAL A 21 -23.81 15.51 9.35
N ILE A 22 -24.18 16.10 8.22
CA ILE A 22 -23.76 15.61 6.89
C ILE A 22 -22.24 15.70 6.74
N THR A 23 -21.63 16.79 7.19
CA THR A 23 -20.18 17.00 7.09
C THR A 23 -19.40 15.94 7.88
N VAL A 24 -19.80 15.66 9.12
CA VAL A 24 -19.14 14.63 9.95
C VAL A 24 -19.26 13.24 9.31
N GLY A 25 -20.42 12.89 8.77
CA GLY A 25 -20.61 11.63 8.06
C GLY A 25 -19.75 11.51 6.81
N ALA A 26 -19.63 12.57 6.03
CA ALA A 26 -18.82 12.59 4.81
C ALA A 26 -17.32 12.38 5.08
N ILE A 27 -16.77 12.97 6.13
CA ILE A 27 -15.34 12.83 6.48
C ILE A 27 -14.97 11.38 6.77
N GLY A 28 -15.82 10.63 7.49
CA GLY A 28 -15.58 9.21 7.76
C GLY A 28 -15.54 8.35 6.51
N MET A 29 -16.44 8.61 5.56
CA MET A 29 -16.49 7.88 4.28
C MET A 29 -15.27 8.17 3.41
N ILE A 30 -14.81 9.42 3.35
CA ILE A 30 -13.64 9.82 2.57
C ILE A 30 -12.38 9.12 3.08
N SER A 31 -12.17 9.04 4.38
CA SER A 31 -11.01 8.38 4.98
C SER A 31 -10.94 6.89 4.59
N THR A 32 -12.07 6.20 4.60
CA THR A 32 -12.16 4.80 4.20
C THR A 32 -11.91 4.62 2.70
N ALA A 33 -12.48 5.49 1.87
CA ALA A 33 -12.30 5.47 0.43
C ALA A 33 -10.82 5.69 0.05
N MET A 34 -10.16 6.67 0.68
CA MET A 34 -8.73 6.94 0.44
C MET A 34 -7.84 5.75 0.84
N ARG A 35 -8.15 5.06 1.93
CA ARG A 35 -7.41 3.85 2.33
C ARG A 35 -7.57 2.74 1.31
N THR A 36 -8.80 2.48 0.87
CA THR A 36 -9.07 1.47 -0.16
C THR A 36 -8.37 1.80 -1.47
N GLN A 37 -8.39 3.06 -1.89
CA GLN A 37 -7.69 3.52 -3.08
C GLN A 37 -6.17 3.30 -2.99
N LYS A 38 -5.55 3.62 -1.85
CA LYS A 38 -4.12 3.36 -1.62
C LYS A 38 -3.79 1.86 -1.70
N ARG A 39 -4.62 1.00 -1.13
CA ARG A 39 -4.46 -0.45 -1.19
C ARG A 39 -4.56 -0.98 -2.61
N SER A 40 -5.51 -0.48 -3.38
CA SER A 40 -5.68 -0.83 -4.78
C SER A 40 -4.46 -0.40 -5.60
N ALA A 41 -4.01 0.84 -5.43
CA ALA A 41 -2.84 1.37 -6.12
C ALA A 41 -1.58 0.53 -5.82
N VAL A 42 -1.32 0.17 -4.55
CA VAL A 42 -0.19 -0.72 -4.22
C VAL A 42 -0.32 -2.09 -4.90
N ASN A 43 -1.53 -2.62 -4.99
CA ASN A 43 -1.73 -3.90 -5.69
C ASN A 43 -1.37 -3.81 -7.17
N ASP A 44 -1.81 -2.75 -7.83
CA ASP A 44 -1.53 -2.51 -9.25
C ASP A 44 -0.04 -2.26 -9.48
N ASP A 45 0.60 -1.48 -8.59
CA ASP A 45 2.03 -1.22 -8.61
C ASP A 45 2.85 -2.51 -8.48
N VAL A 46 2.51 -3.39 -7.52
CA VAL A 46 3.21 -4.67 -7.32
C VAL A 46 3.05 -5.57 -8.54
N ILE A 47 1.86 -5.65 -9.14
CA ILE A 47 1.64 -6.42 -10.36
C ILE A 47 2.51 -5.88 -11.51
N GLN A 48 2.58 -4.57 -11.66
CA GLN A 48 3.41 -3.93 -12.68
C GLN A 48 4.90 -4.22 -12.45
N ILE A 49 5.37 -4.13 -11.21
CA ILE A 49 6.75 -4.45 -10.82
C ILE A 49 7.08 -5.91 -11.16
N VAL A 50 6.26 -6.85 -10.70
CA VAL A 50 6.48 -8.29 -10.92
C VAL A 50 6.50 -8.63 -12.41
N THR A 51 5.56 -8.06 -13.18
CA THR A 51 5.50 -8.24 -14.63
C THR A 51 6.75 -7.67 -15.30
N GLY A 52 7.20 -6.49 -14.90
CA GLY A 52 8.39 -5.85 -15.43
C GLY A 52 9.67 -6.64 -15.12
N VAL A 53 9.81 -7.14 -13.89
CA VAL A 53 10.95 -7.99 -13.51
C VAL A 53 10.98 -9.25 -14.34
N ARG A 54 9.84 -9.93 -14.51
CA ARG A 54 9.75 -11.15 -15.32
C ARG A 54 10.02 -10.90 -16.80
N GLN A 55 9.60 -9.77 -17.34
CA GLN A 55 9.89 -9.41 -18.74
C GLN A 55 11.37 -9.09 -18.98
N LEU A 56 12.03 -8.49 -18.01
CA LEU A 56 13.43 -8.06 -18.14
C LEU A 56 14.43 -9.17 -17.79
N LEU A 57 14.12 -10.02 -16.84
CA LEU A 57 15.03 -11.00 -16.26
C LEU A 57 14.53 -12.45 -16.33
N GLY A 58 13.27 -12.68 -16.64
CA GLY A 58 12.67 -14.01 -16.62
C GLY A 58 13.24 -15.00 -17.63
N GLU A 59 13.90 -14.52 -18.68
CA GLU A 59 14.56 -15.36 -19.67
C GLU A 59 15.83 -16.06 -19.13
N PHE A 60 16.38 -15.53 -18.02
CA PHE A 60 17.65 -15.99 -17.47
C PHE A 60 17.47 -16.95 -16.27
N ASP A 61 16.27 -17.14 -15.77
CA ASP A 61 15.97 -17.91 -14.54
C ASP A 61 16.87 -17.54 -13.35
N ASP A 62 17.46 -16.36 -13.39
CA ASP A 62 18.38 -15.87 -12.36
C ASP A 62 18.15 -14.36 -12.10
N TYR A 63 17.72 -14.06 -10.92
CA TYR A 63 17.45 -12.70 -10.47
C TYR A 63 18.63 -12.06 -9.72
N SER A 64 19.82 -12.68 -9.70
CA SER A 64 20.99 -12.17 -8.99
C SER A 64 21.45 -10.78 -9.46
N HIS A 65 21.07 -10.38 -10.67
CA HIS A 65 21.39 -9.08 -11.28
C HIS A 65 20.31 -8.02 -11.08
N ILE A 66 19.37 -8.21 -10.18
CA ILE A 66 18.35 -7.20 -9.87
C ILE A 66 19.02 -5.89 -9.46
N ASN A 67 18.67 -4.82 -10.18
CA ASN A 67 19.03 -3.45 -9.83
C ASN A 67 17.78 -2.58 -9.84
N ASN A 68 17.43 -2.06 -8.67
CA ASN A 68 16.23 -1.25 -8.49
C ASN A 68 16.15 -0.07 -9.48
N ALA A 69 17.23 0.69 -9.64
CA ALA A 69 17.24 1.86 -10.51
C ALA A 69 16.99 1.49 -11.97
N THR A 70 17.61 0.41 -12.43
CA THR A 70 17.47 -0.07 -13.81
C THR A 70 16.05 -0.58 -14.06
N ILE A 71 15.49 -1.39 -13.15
CA ILE A 71 14.17 -1.98 -13.31
C ILE A 71 13.10 -0.91 -13.25
N PHE A 72 13.09 -0.07 -12.21
CA PHE A 72 12.10 1.00 -12.10
C PHE A 72 12.19 2.00 -13.26
N GLY A 73 13.41 2.29 -13.76
CA GLY A 73 13.61 3.09 -14.95
C GLY A 73 13.06 2.45 -16.24
N ALA A 74 13.27 1.15 -16.41
CA ALA A 74 12.80 0.42 -17.59
C ALA A 74 11.28 0.27 -17.65
N ILE A 75 10.62 0.06 -16.50
CA ILE A 75 9.15 -0.02 -16.42
C ILE A 75 8.47 1.36 -16.33
N GLY A 76 9.24 2.44 -16.29
CA GLY A 76 8.72 3.81 -16.20
C GLY A 76 8.03 4.13 -14.89
N MET A 77 8.40 3.46 -13.81
CA MET A 77 7.74 3.54 -12.51
C MET A 77 8.60 4.25 -11.47
N ASN A 78 7.98 4.98 -10.57
CA ASN A 78 8.68 5.55 -9.42
C ASN A 78 8.71 4.52 -8.28
N ALA A 79 9.85 4.38 -7.61
CA ALA A 79 9.98 3.51 -6.44
C ALA A 79 9.17 3.95 -5.21
N LYS A 80 8.47 5.09 -5.26
CA LYS A 80 7.64 5.59 -4.14
C LYS A 80 6.26 4.95 -4.16
N ASN A 81 5.80 4.51 -2.99
CA ASN A 81 4.47 3.95 -2.82
C ASN A 81 3.45 5.01 -2.29
N PRO A 82 2.13 4.75 -2.41
CA PRO A 82 1.08 5.67 -1.96
C PRO A 82 1.04 5.96 -0.45
N TYR A 83 1.80 5.22 0.35
CA TYR A 83 1.91 5.42 1.79
C TYR A 83 3.06 6.36 2.20
N GLY A 84 3.84 6.84 1.21
CA GLY A 84 5.00 7.70 1.45
C GLY A 84 6.30 6.94 1.71
N GLY A 85 6.28 5.61 1.62
CA GLY A 85 7.46 4.76 1.64
C GLY A 85 7.96 4.45 0.23
N THR A 86 8.71 3.37 0.10
CA THR A 86 9.32 2.92 -1.15
C THR A 86 9.00 1.46 -1.44
N TYR A 87 9.08 1.10 -2.73
CA TYR A 87 9.23 -0.28 -3.17
C TYR A 87 10.71 -0.60 -3.33
N GLU A 88 11.11 -1.80 -2.94
CA GLU A 88 12.47 -2.30 -3.16
C GLU A 88 12.42 -3.73 -3.70
N LEU A 89 13.37 -4.03 -4.57
CA LEU A 89 13.53 -5.34 -5.17
C LEU A 89 14.86 -5.93 -4.70
N ASN A 90 14.83 -7.16 -4.22
CA ASN A 90 16.01 -7.90 -3.82
C ASN A 90 15.90 -9.33 -4.33
N VAL A 91 17.05 -9.95 -4.62
CA VAL A 91 17.09 -11.39 -4.84
C VAL A 91 16.85 -12.12 -3.52
N ASP A 92 16.20 -13.28 -3.55
CA ASP A 92 16.10 -14.11 -2.35
C ASP A 92 17.48 -14.70 -2.03
N PRO A 93 18.02 -14.46 -0.81
CA PRO A 93 19.33 -14.97 -0.43
C PRO A 93 19.46 -16.50 -0.46
N ALA A 94 18.35 -17.19 -0.35
CA ALA A 94 18.30 -18.66 -0.35
C ALA A 94 18.18 -19.26 -1.77
N ASN A 95 17.65 -18.49 -2.71
CA ASN A 95 17.39 -18.98 -4.07
C ASN A 95 17.46 -17.83 -5.10
N SER A 96 18.49 -17.83 -5.93
CA SER A 96 18.66 -16.80 -6.98
C SER A 96 17.57 -16.80 -8.06
N ARG A 97 16.76 -17.86 -8.13
CA ARG A 97 15.56 -17.94 -9.00
C ARG A 97 14.34 -17.26 -8.40
N GLN A 98 14.48 -16.69 -7.23
CA GLN A 98 13.41 -15.99 -6.53
C GLN A 98 13.82 -14.55 -6.24
N PHE A 99 12.86 -13.64 -6.33
CA PHE A 99 13.04 -12.25 -5.95
C PHE A 99 11.96 -11.81 -4.96
N ILE A 100 12.31 -10.82 -4.17
CA ILE A 100 11.47 -10.28 -3.12
C ILE A 100 11.09 -8.85 -3.48
N VAL A 101 9.80 -8.58 -3.47
CA VAL A 101 9.25 -7.22 -3.55
C VAL A 101 8.96 -6.75 -2.12
N SER A 102 9.60 -5.68 -1.71
CA SER A 102 9.42 -5.08 -0.39
C SER A 102 8.57 -3.82 -0.49
N ILE A 103 7.57 -3.70 0.37
CA ILE A 103 6.69 -2.52 0.49
C ILE A 103 7.00 -1.86 1.82
N ASN A 104 7.71 -0.73 1.78
CA ASN A 104 8.16 0.00 2.96
C ASN A 104 7.17 1.10 3.37
N GLY A 105 7.21 1.54 4.62
CA GLY A 105 6.50 2.72 5.09
C GLY A 105 5.02 2.49 5.42
N LEU A 106 4.65 1.27 5.78
CA LEU A 106 3.28 0.89 6.08
C LEU A 106 2.89 1.17 7.54
N SER A 107 1.62 1.56 7.75
CA SER A 107 1.00 1.53 9.07
C SER A 107 0.79 0.07 9.53
N GLU A 108 0.63 -0.14 10.83
CA GLU A 108 0.34 -1.48 11.37
C GLU A 108 -0.88 -2.14 10.70
N CYS A 109 -1.96 -1.38 10.53
CA CYS A 109 -3.19 -1.87 9.93
C CYS A 109 -3.00 -2.27 8.45
N ASP A 110 -2.22 -1.49 7.69
CA ASP A 110 -1.96 -1.78 6.28
C ASP A 110 -0.91 -2.90 6.11
N CYS A 111 0.06 -2.98 7.02
CA CYS A 111 0.98 -4.10 7.11
C CYS A 111 0.22 -5.42 7.32
N LYS A 112 -0.67 -5.49 8.33
CA LYS A 112 -1.52 -6.66 8.57
C LYS A 112 -2.38 -7.02 7.35
N TYR A 113 -2.91 -6.02 6.66
CA TYR A 113 -3.68 -6.25 5.44
C TYR A 113 -2.85 -6.89 4.33
N PHE A 114 -1.65 -6.36 4.05
CA PHE A 114 -0.81 -6.86 2.96
C PHE A 114 -0.14 -8.20 3.27
N VAL A 115 0.16 -8.49 4.53
CA VAL A 115 0.68 -9.80 4.95
C VAL A 115 -0.37 -10.90 4.82
N THR A 116 -1.64 -10.59 5.10
CA THR A 116 -2.73 -11.58 5.02
C THR A 116 -3.36 -11.70 3.64
N LYS A 117 -3.04 -10.75 2.74
CA LYS A 117 -3.56 -10.77 1.37
C LYS A 117 -2.93 -11.91 0.56
N ALA A 118 -3.76 -12.65 -0.18
CA ALA A 118 -3.27 -13.56 -1.22
C ALA A 118 -2.79 -12.74 -2.42
N TRP A 119 -1.50 -12.83 -2.73
CA TRP A 119 -0.90 -12.22 -3.90
C TRP A 119 -0.81 -13.24 -5.03
N SER A 120 -1.24 -12.86 -6.24
CA SER A 120 -1.15 -13.75 -7.40
C SER A 120 0.30 -14.10 -7.69
N ASP A 121 0.56 -15.39 -7.92
CA ASP A 121 1.89 -15.93 -8.27
C ASP A 121 2.99 -15.69 -7.21
N SER A 122 2.64 -15.34 -5.99
CA SER A 122 3.61 -15.27 -4.90
C SER A 122 3.94 -16.66 -4.37
N ILE A 123 5.17 -16.85 -3.92
CA ILE A 123 5.66 -18.09 -3.35
C ILE A 123 5.61 -18.01 -1.82
N GLY A 124 4.92 -18.95 -1.20
CA GLY A 124 4.85 -19.05 0.25
C GLY A 124 4.05 -17.95 0.92
N TYR A 125 4.34 -17.74 2.21
CA TYR A 125 3.70 -16.71 3.02
C TYR A 125 4.45 -15.39 2.93
N GLN A 126 3.71 -14.28 2.88
CA GLN A 126 4.29 -12.95 2.99
C GLN A 126 4.85 -12.76 4.39
N ARG A 127 5.96 -12.04 4.47
CA ARG A 127 6.66 -11.73 5.72
C ARG A 127 6.56 -10.25 6.04
N SER A 128 6.56 -9.90 7.29
CA SER A 128 6.63 -8.51 7.75
C SER A 128 7.81 -8.32 8.69
N ASN A 129 8.39 -7.16 8.72
CA ASN A 129 9.46 -6.67 9.59
C ASN A 129 10.50 -7.72 10.06
N GLY A 130 11.78 -7.46 9.91
CA GLY A 130 12.84 -8.29 10.44
C GLY A 130 12.95 -9.70 9.85
N ALA A 131 12.49 -9.90 8.62
CA ALA A 131 12.43 -11.18 7.95
C ALA A 131 13.79 -11.68 7.42
N ASP A 132 14.88 -11.38 8.10
CA ASP A 132 16.17 -11.96 7.81
C ASP A 132 16.16 -13.42 8.27
N GLY A 133 15.91 -14.34 7.33
CA GLY A 133 16.13 -15.74 7.56
C GLY A 133 14.99 -16.60 8.12
N GLY A 134 13.73 -16.23 7.93
CA GLY A 134 12.62 -17.19 8.09
C GLY A 134 11.69 -16.99 9.28
N ALA A 135 11.89 -16.02 10.13
CA ALA A 135 10.90 -15.67 11.15
C ALA A 135 9.82 -14.78 10.55
N THR A 136 8.56 -15.13 10.76
CA THR A 136 7.43 -14.23 10.49
C THR A 136 7.51 -13.07 11.47
N GLY A 137 8.07 -11.94 11.05
CA GLY A 137 8.01 -10.72 11.82
C GLY A 137 6.56 -10.27 12.03
N SER A 138 6.28 -9.57 13.11
CA SER A 138 4.96 -9.01 13.36
C SER A 138 4.88 -7.54 12.94
N CYS A 139 3.73 -7.12 12.43
CA CYS A 139 3.45 -5.72 12.24
C CYS A 139 3.37 -5.01 13.60
N THR A 140 4.13 -3.93 13.75
CA THR A 140 4.25 -3.19 15.00
C THR A 140 3.50 -1.86 14.98
N ASP A 141 3.14 -1.35 16.14
CA ASP A 141 2.57 -0.02 16.32
C ASP A 141 3.60 1.06 15.92
N GLY A 142 3.42 1.63 14.76
CA GLY A 142 4.27 2.71 14.27
C GLY A 142 3.84 3.12 12.87
N ASN A 143 3.46 4.37 12.70
CA ASN A 143 3.13 4.87 11.38
C ASN A 143 4.37 4.91 10.49
N GLY A 144 4.34 4.16 9.39
CA GLY A 144 5.37 4.20 8.37
C GLY A 144 6.65 3.42 8.68
N ARG A 145 6.63 2.49 9.65
CA ARG A 145 7.80 1.70 10.04
C ARG A 145 7.75 0.24 9.62
N ASN A 146 6.60 -0.22 9.12
CA ASN A 146 6.45 -1.61 8.75
C ASN A 146 6.80 -1.83 7.28
N THR A 147 7.43 -2.96 7.02
CA THR A 147 7.75 -3.45 5.69
C THR A 147 7.09 -4.80 5.47
N VAL A 148 6.52 -5.02 4.31
CA VAL A 148 5.99 -6.31 3.87
C VAL A 148 6.85 -6.83 2.74
N TYR A 149 7.23 -8.10 2.82
CA TYR A 149 8.05 -8.80 1.84
C TYR A 149 7.21 -9.87 1.14
N ILE A 150 7.21 -9.84 -0.18
CA ILE A 150 6.46 -10.76 -1.03
C ILE A 150 7.46 -11.43 -1.95
N THR A 151 7.56 -12.78 -1.89
CA THR A 151 8.49 -13.55 -2.71
C THR A 151 7.82 -14.04 -3.97
N TYR A 152 8.51 -13.90 -5.09
CA TYR A 152 8.11 -14.33 -6.43
C TYR A 152 9.23 -15.13 -7.09
N GLY A 153 8.90 -15.95 -8.08
CA GLY A 153 9.84 -16.75 -8.86
C GLY A 153 9.36 -18.18 -9.05
N GLU A 154 10.26 -19.11 -9.34
CA GLU A 154 10.02 -20.54 -9.44
C GLU A 154 10.70 -21.32 -8.29
#